data_3acb5f3a68c0a0ae929f73cdf933ef8f
#
_entry.id   3acb5f3a68c0a0ae929f73cdf933ef8f
#
_cell.length_a   1.000
_cell.length_b   1.000
_cell.length_c   1.000
_cell.angle_alpha   90.00
_cell.angle_beta   90.00
_cell.angle_gamma   90.00
#
_symmetry.space_group_name_H-M   'P 1'
#
loop_
_entity.id
_entity.type
_entity.pdbx_description
1 polymer ?
#
loop_
_entity_poly.entity_id
_entity_poly.type
_entity_poly.pdbx_seq_one_letter_code
_entity_poly.pdbx_strand_id
1 'polypeptide(L)'
;MIISFVNQKGGVGKTTSAINIAASLKRRNYKIGFVDADPQGSATHWHSVEDNNAFEVLHHPEPISKSEIDALSQNYDYLVIDAPPAFGDITKSILAVTDLSIIPLSPSSLDIWSCKGTLEMVDEAREENPDLDVKLLINRKIPGTRVGREARDSLAVFDTEILDSELCQRVAYIDAMTSGVSVMQYAPSSKAADEVESLCDEITLPQAQSEPRIQEEHQYTQSQDVEDESPEPYLYTQPQDVEDENPESHPQIQPDDIDDEKPIW
;
A
#
# COMPACT_ATOMS: atom_id res chain seq x y z
N MET A 1 -2.34 18.03 11.49
CA MET A 1 -2.94 16.82 10.91
C MET A 1 -1.95 15.66 11.03
N ILE A 2 -2.40 14.52 11.51
CA ILE A 2 -1.60 13.31 11.71
C ILE A 2 -1.99 12.30 10.63
N ILE A 3 -1.03 11.92 9.79
CA ILE A 3 -1.21 10.96 8.70
C ILE A 3 -0.41 9.71 9.00
N SER A 4 -1.03 8.54 9.05
CA SER A 4 -0.33 7.27 9.24
C SER A 4 -0.38 6.38 7.99
N PHE A 5 0.69 5.62 7.75
CA PHE A 5 0.74 4.59 6.73
C PHE A 5 0.75 3.23 7.41
N VAL A 6 -0.37 2.51 7.32
CA VAL A 6 -0.61 1.28 8.06
C VAL A 6 -0.95 0.14 7.10
N ASN A 7 -0.34 -1.00 7.26
CA ASN A 7 -0.77 -2.26 6.68
C ASN A 7 -0.01 -3.41 7.35
N GLN A 8 -0.71 -4.47 7.71
CA GLN A 8 -0.14 -5.68 8.28
C GLN A 8 0.90 -6.33 7.36
N LYS A 9 0.71 -6.22 6.05
CA LYS A 9 1.60 -6.85 5.09
C LYS A 9 2.89 -6.06 4.92
N GLY A 10 4.02 -6.76 5.02
CA GLY A 10 5.33 -6.23 4.67
C GLY A 10 5.49 -6.02 3.17
N GLY A 11 6.31 -5.05 2.76
CA GLY A 11 6.68 -4.84 1.35
C GLY A 11 5.60 -4.16 0.47
N VAL A 12 4.47 -3.73 1.01
CA VAL A 12 3.42 -3.00 0.26
C VAL A 12 3.77 -1.54 -0.03
N GLY A 13 4.86 -1.04 0.54
CA GLY A 13 5.40 0.30 0.30
C GLY A 13 4.95 1.37 1.30
N LYS A 14 4.59 1.03 2.54
CA LYS A 14 4.28 1.98 3.62
C LYS A 14 5.36 3.06 3.74
N THR A 15 6.58 2.65 4.10
CA THR A 15 7.74 3.54 4.27
C THR A 15 8.01 4.41 3.04
N THR A 16 8.01 3.81 1.85
CA THR A 16 8.25 4.54 0.60
C THR A 16 7.18 5.60 0.36
N SER A 17 5.91 5.28 0.56
CA SER A 17 4.80 6.22 0.40
C SER A 17 4.86 7.32 1.45
N ALA A 18 5.08 6.97 2.72
CA ALA A 18 5.19 7.92 3.84
C ALA A 18 6.29 8.96 3.60
N ILE A 19 7.50 8.51 3.24
CA ILE A 19 8.65 9.38 2.96
C ILE A 19 8.34 10.34 1.80
N ASN A 20 7.79 9.83 0.71
CA ASN A 20 7.51 10.64 -0.47
C ASN A 20 6.39 11.66 -0.23
N ILE A 21 5.34 11.31 0.53
CA ILE A 21 4.30 12.27 0.94
C ILE A 21 4.87 13.33 1.88
N ALA A 22 5.66 12.95 2.88
CA ALA A 22 6.32 13.91 3.77
C ALA A 22 7.21 14.89 2.99
N ALA A 23 7.96 14.40 2.00
CA ALA A 23 8.80 15.23 1.13
C ALA A 23 7.97 16.16 0.23
N SER A 24 6.84 15.70 -0.33
CA SER A 24 5.92 16.53 -1.11
C SER A 24 5.31 17.65 -0.25
N LEU A 25 4.83 17.33 0.95
CA LEU A 25 4.33 18.31 1.91
C LEU A 25 5.41 19.34 2.27
N LYS A 26 6.65 18.91 2.49
CA LYS A 26 7.78 19.81 2.78
C LYS A 26 8.07 20.76 1.62
N ARG A 27 8.01 20.29 0.37
CA ARG A 27 8.17 21.14 -0.83
C ARG A 27 7.09 22.22 -0.94
N ARG A 28 5.92 21.99 -0.35
CA ARG A 28 4.80 22.95 -0.26
C ARG A 28 4.95 23.91 0.93
N ASN A 29 6.12 23.90 1.58
CA ASN A 29 6.49 24.74 2.72
C ASN A 29 5.74 24.44 4.03
N TYR A 30 5.16 23.27 4.17
CA TYR A 30 4.63 22.82 5.46
C TYR A 30 5.77 22.39 6.40
N LYS A 31 5.54 22.56 7.71
CA LYS A 31 6.41 22.02 8.74
C LYS A 31 6.05 20.55 8.97
N ILE A 32 7.00 19.66 8.69
CA ILE A 32 6.79 18.22 8.73
C ILE A 32 7.55 17.58 9.88
N GLY A 33 6.84 16.81 10.71
CA GLY A 33 7.41 15.80 11.58
C GLY A 33 7.24 14.43 10.93
N PHE A 34 8.24 13.57 11.08
CA PHE A 34 8.16 12.19 10.61
C PHE A 34 8.53 11.23 11.75
N VAL A 35 7.68 10.25 11.99
CA VAL A 35 7.89 9.21 13.01
C VAL A 35 8.05 7.86 12.30
N ASP A 36 9.21 7.25 12.47
CA ASP A 36 9.48 5.86 12.10
C ASP A 36 9.17 4.97 13.31
N ALA A 37 7.98 4.37 13.29
CA ALA A 37 7.51 3.50 14.37
C ALA A 37 7.80 2.01 14.10
N ASP A 38 8.45 1.69 12.96
CA ASP A 38 8.86 0.32 12.67
C ASP A 38 10.17 0.01 13.45
N PRO A 39 10.21 -1.05 14.27
CA PRO A 39 11.44 -1.52 14.91
C PRO A 39 12.58 -1.80 13.93
N GLN A 40 12.30 -2.06 12.66
CA GLN A 40 13.34 -2.23 11.64
C GLN A 40 14.01 -0.92 11.24
N GLY A 41 13.41 0.24 11.54
CA GLY A 41 14.01 1.55 11.34
C GLY A 41 14.29 1.88 9.87
N SER A 42 13.41 1.45 8.95
CA SER A 42 13.66 1.62 7.52
C SER A 42 13.72 3.08 7.07
N ALA A 43 12.85 3.94 7.61
CA ALA A 43 12.89 5.38 7.32
C ALA A 43 14.07 6.06 8.01
N THR A 44 14.42 5.63 9.21
CA THR A 44 15.60 6.10 9.94
C THR A 44 16.89 5.77 9.19
N HIS A 45 16.98 4.55 8.64
CA HIS A 45 18.13 4.15 7.83
C HIS A 45 18.19 4.98 6.53
N TRP A 46 17.07 5.13 5.83
CA TRP A 46 16.98 5.99 4.64
C TRP A 46 17.47 7.41 4.93
N HIS A 47 17.05 7.98 6.08
CA HIS A 47 17.46 9.32 6.48
C HIS A 47 18.97 9.44 6.73
N SER A 48 19.63 8.37 7.17
CA SER A 48 21.08 8.36 7.44
C SER A 48 21.96 8.26 6.20
N VAL A 49 21.39 7.99 5.01
CA VAL A 49 22.16 7.83 3.76
C VAL A 49 22.62 9.18 3.20
N GLU A 50 21.81 10.23 3.37
CA GLU A 50 22.07 11.55 2.81
C GLU A 50 21.92 12.63 3.89
N ASP A 51 22.94 13.48 4.05
CA ASP A 51 22.98 14.52 5.10
C ASP A 51 22.01 15.69 4.86
N ASN A 52 21.52 15.87 3.63
CA ASN A 52 20.65 16.98 3.24
C ASN A 52 19.20 16.55 3.03
N ASN A 53 18.66 15.82 3.99
CA ASN A 53 17.28 15.36 3.95
C ASN A 53 16.28 16.51 4.14
N ALA A 54 15.12 16.37 3.50
CA ALA A 54 14.07 17.39 3.51
C ALA A 54 13.45 17.62 4.90
N PHE A 55 13.47 16.61 5.79
CA PHE A 55 12.89 16.64 7.13
C PHE A 55 13.61 15.67 8.06
N GLU A 56 13.46 15.87 9.37
CA GLU A 56 14.00 14.97 10.39
C GLU A 56 13.10 13.74 10.58
N VAL A 57 13.73 12.59 10.90
CA VAL A 57 13.04 11.34 11.20
C VAL A 57 13.26 11.00 12.67
N LEU A 58 12.18 10.91 13.43
CA LEU A 58 12.19 10.42 14.81
C LEU A 58 11.94 8.91 14.81
N HIS A 59 12.92 8.11 15.23
CA HIS A 59 12.72 6.68 15.45
C HIS A 59 12.04 6.44 16.81
N HIS A 60 10.81 5.89 16.77
CA HIS A 60 10.01 5.63 17.97
C HIS A 60 9.29 4.27 17.85
N PRO A 61 10.01 3.15 18.04
CA PRO A 61 9.47 1.80 17.84
C PRO A 61 8.70 1.27 19.08
N GLU A 62 7.97 2.15 19.74
CA GLU A 62 7.18 1.86 20.94
C GLU A 62 5.74 2.40 20.77
N PRO A 63 4.76 1.91 21.55
CA PRO A 63 3.43 2.50 21.55
C PRO A 63 3.49 3.98 21.90
N ILE A 64 2.82 4.81 21.10
CA ILE A 64 2.81 6.26 21.30
C ILE A 64 1.55 6.69 22.06
N SER A 65 1.71 7.45 23.12
CA SER A 65 0.59 7.98 23.87
C SER A 65 0.00 9.24 23.23
N LYS A 66 -1.28 9.52 23.49
CA LYS A 66 -1.93 10.74 23.02
C LYS A 66 -1.17 12.01 23.49
N SER A 67 -0.67 12.03 24.71
CA SER A 67 0.10 13.18 25.22
C SER A 67 1.42 13.42 24.50
N GLU A 68 2.10 12.36 24.08
CA GLU A 68 3.34 12.46 23.30
C GLU A 68 3.05 12.97 21.88
N ILE A 69 2.02 12.43 21.22
CA ILE A 69 1.65 12.86 19.89
C ILE A 69 1.13 14.32 19.88
N ASP A 70 0.34 14.71 20.88
CA ASP A 70 -0.15 16.08 21.04
C ASP A 70 1.02 17.07 21.20
N ALA A 71 2.05 16.70 21.98
CA ALA A 71 3.24 17.52 22.17
C ALA A 71 4.08 17.63 20.88
N LEU A 72 4.20 16.54 20.12
CA LEU A 72 4.90 16.55 18.83
C LEU A 72 4.13 17.38 17.80
N SER A 73 2.84 17.15 17.67
CA SER A 73 1.99 17.78 16.64
C SER A 73 1.93 19.31 16.75
N GLN A 74 2.13 19.89 17.94
CA GLN A 74 2.17 21.35 18.14
C GLN A 74 3.29 22.06 17.33
N ASN A 75 4.33 21.33 16.96
CA ASN A 75 5.48 21.89 16.27
C ASN A 75 5.40 21.76 14.74
N TYR A 76 4.42 20.99 14.23
CA TYR A 76 4.32 20.62 12.82
C TYR A 76 2.92 20.88 12.27
N ASP A 77 2.84 21.22 10.98
CA ASP A 77 1.57 21.31 10.25
C ASP A 77 1.04 19.90 9.94
N TYR A 78 1.96 18.99 9.60
CA TYR A 78 1.69 17.57 9.38
C TYR A 78 2.68 16.71 10.14
N LEU A 79 2.16 15.67 10.77
CA LEU A 79 2.95 14.60 11.36
C LEU A 79 2.68 13.32 10.57
N VAL A 80 3.70 12.78 9.93
CA VAL A 80 3.61 11.54 9.14
C VAL A 80 4.19 10.39 9.95
N ILE A 81 3.45 9.29 10.06
CA ILE A 81 3.85 8.11 10.84
C ILE A 81 3.93 6.89 9.93
N ASP A 82 5.11 6.27 9.86
CA ASP A 82 5.33 4.98 9.20
C ASP A 82 5.17 3.84 10.23
N ALA A 83 4.12 3.04 10.09
CA ALA A 83 3.80 1.98 11.04
C ALA A 83 4.48 0.64 10.69
N PRO A 84 4.77 -0.21 11.70
CA PRO A 84 5.34 -1.53 11.46
C PRO A 84 4.37 -2.45 10.70
N PRO A 85 4.88 -3.52 10.03
CA PRO A 85 4.07 -4.52 9.35
C PRO A 85 3.57 -5.58 10.35
N ALA A 86 2.85 -5.17 11.39
CA ALA A 86 2.38 -6.08 12.42
C ALA A 86 1.09 -5.59 13.09
N PHE A 87 0.28 -6.54 13.54
CA PHE A 87 -0.76 -6.26 14.51
C PHE A 87 -0.14 -6.25 15.90
N GLY A 88 -0.09 -5.09 16.51
CA GLY A 88 0.49 -4.96 17.84
C GLY A 88 0.12 -3.62 18.47
N ASP A 89 0.55 -3.45 19.71
CA ASP A 89 0.22 -2.27 20.50
C ASP A 89 0.73 -0.97 19.84
N ILE A 90 1.84 -1.04 19.10
CA ILE A 90 2.36 0.12 18.34
C ILE A 90 1.34 0.57 17.30
N THR A 91 0.86 -0.34 16.43
CA THR A 91 -0.09 0.02 15.38
C THR A 91 -1.43 0.48 15.96
N LYS A 92 -1.91 -0.16 17.03
CA LYS A 92 -3.12 0.27 17.74
C LYS A 92 -2.98 1.68 18.30
N SER A 93 -1.86 1.97 18.97
CA SER A 93 -1.60 3.31 19.52
C SER A 93 -1.49 4.39 18.44
N ILE A 94 -0.94 4.07 17.27
CA ILE A 94 -0.88 4.97 16.12
C ILE A 94 -2.29 5.30 15.61
N LEU A 95 -3.12 4.28 15.38
CA LEU A 95 -4.49 4.47 14.88
C LEU A 95 -5.35 5.27 15.86
N ALA A 96 -5.14 5.11 17.18
CA ALA A 96 -5.87 5.84 18.21
C ALA A 96 -5.61 7.36 18.20
N VAL A 97 -4.54 7.82 17.53
CA VAL A 97 -4.16 9.24 17.48
C VAL A 97 -4.10 9.82 16.07
N THR A 98 -4.38 9.02 15.06
CA THR A 98 -4.30 9.40 13.63
C THR A 98 -5.56 10.13 13.17
N ASP A 99 -5.40 11.19 12.38
CA ASP A 99 -6.52 11.85 11.69
C ASP A 99 -6.86 11.12 10.39
N LEU A 100 -5.83 10.78 9.58
CA LEU A 100 -5.98 10.05 8.31
C LEU A 100 -5.03 8.87 8.26
N SER A 101 -5.56 7.65 8.17
CA SER A 101 -4.76 6.45 7.94
C SER A 101 -4.85 6.02 6.47
N ILE A 102 -3.69 5.95 5.81
CA ILE A 102 -3.57 5.46 4.44
C ILE A 102 -3.10 4.01 4.49
N ILE A 103 -3.82 3.13 3.80
CA ILE A 103 -3.51 1.70 3.72
C ILE A 103 -3.00 1.40 2.30
N PRO A 104 -1.67 1.44 2.06
CA PRO A 104 -1.11 1.07 0.77
C PRO A 104 -1.18 -0.44 0.57
N LEU A 105 -1.60 -0.86 -0.62
CA LEU A 105 -1.70 -2.27 -0.99
C LEU A 105 -1.37 -2.46 -2.47
N SER A 106 -0.77 -3.60 -2.81
CA SER A 106 -0.53 -3.93 -4.21
C SER A 106 -1.79 -4.55 -4.83
N PRO A 107 -2.03 -4.40 -6.14
CA PRO A 107 -3.19 -4.95 -6.82
C PRO A 107 -3.07 -6.46 -7.06
N SER A 108 -2.78 -7.23 -6.02
CA SER A 108 -2.75 -8.69 -6.04
C SER A 108 -3.85 -9.25 -5.16
N SER A 109 -4.47 -10.36 -5.55
CA SER A 109 -5.53 -10.97 -4.76
C SER A 109 -5.11 -11.28 -3.32
N LEU A 110 -3.85 -11.70 -3.11
CA LEU A 110 -3.32 -11.98 -1.78
C LEU A 110 -3.19 -10.71 -0.93
N ASP A 111 -2.82 -9.58 -1.54
CA ASP A 111 -2.70 -8.31 -0.83
C ASP A 111 -4.07 -7.75 -0.49
N ILE A 112 -5.02 -7.86 -1.41
CA ILE A 112 -6.42 -7.48 -1.21
C ILE A 112 -7.03 -8.29 -0.05
N TRP A 113 -6.85 -9.61 -0.03
CA TRP A 113 -7.37 -10.44 1.07
C TRP A 113 -6.73 -10.12 2.41
N SER A 114 -5.42 -9.79 2.45
CA SER A 114 -4.74 -9.41 3.68
C SER A 114 -5.19 -8.05 4.22
N CYS A 115 -5.78 -7.21 3.38
CA CYS A 115 -6.32 -5.90 3.79
C CYS A 115 -7.44 -6.02 4.83
N LYS A 116 -8.23 -7.10 4.76
CA LYS A 116 -9.33 -7.36 5.71
C LYS A 116 -8.88 -7.28 7.17
N GLY A 117 -7.77 -7.94 7.52
CA GLY A 117 -7.26 -7.89 8.89
C GLY A 117 -6.80 -6.49 9.32
N THR A 118 -6.28 -5.68 8.37
CA THR A 118 -5.93 -4.27 8.66
C THR A 118 -7.19 -3.43 8.91
N LEU A 119 -8.26 -3.67 8.14
CA LEU A 119 -9.54 -2.97 8.32
C LEU A 119 -10.26 -3.38 9.63
N GLU A 120 -10.18 -4.65 10.03
CA GLU A 120 -10.69 -5.10 11.33
C GLU A 120 -9.99 -4.36 12.49
N MET A 121 -8.69 -4.12 12.40
CA MET A 121 -7.96 -3.32 13.40
C MET A 121 -8.37 -1.83 13.37
N VAL A 122 -8.64 -1.29 12.20
CA VAL A 122 -9.17 0.08 12.05
C VAL A 122 -10.53 0.20 12.75
N ASP A 123 -11.41 -0.79 12.58
CA ASP A 123 -12.73 -0.78 13.20
C ASP A 123 -12.62 -0.86 14.74
N GLU A 124 -11.67 -1.66 15.27
CA GLU A 124 -11.35 -1.65 16.70
C GLU A 124 -10.84 -0.27 17.17
N ALA A 125 -9.95 0.37 16.38
CA ALA A 125 -9.39 1.67 16.74
C ALA A 125 -10.44 2.80 16.73
N ARG A 126 -11.46 2.71 15.90
CA ARG A 126 -12.58 3.67 15.86
C ARG A 126 -13.43 3.70 17.14
N GLU A 127 -13.35 2.67 17.99
CA GLU A 127 -13.97 2.70 19.33
C GLU A 127 -13.31 3.78 20.21
N GLU A 128 -12.00 4.00 20.06
CA GLU A 128 -11.22 5.00 20.80
C GLU A 128 -11.04 6.31 20.02
N ASN A 129 -11.00 6.26 18.69
CA ASN A 129 -10.83 7.38 17.78
C ASN A 129 -11.94 7.39 16.70
N PRO A 130 -13.16 7.86 17.03
CA PRO A 130 -14.29 7.85 16.09
C PRO A 130 -14.10 8.71 14.84
N ASP A 131 -13.21 9.70 14.91
CA ASP A 131 -12.93 10.63 13.80
C ASP A 131 -11.83 10.11 12.86
N LEU A 132 -11.33 8.88 13.05
CA LEU A 132 -10.32 8.26 12.21
C LEU A 132 -10.84 8.08 10.78
N ASP A 133 -10.30 8.89 9.86
CA ASP A 133 -10.51 8.70 8.42
C ASP A 133 -9.54 7.64 7.88
N VAL A 134 -10.02 6.78 6.98
CA VAL A 134 -9.22 5.67 6.44
C VAL A 134 -9.42 5.57 4.94
N LYS A 135 -8.30 5.52 4.21
CA LYS A 135 -8.31 5.43 2.75
C LYS A 135 -7.38 4.34 2.24
N LEU A 136 -7.83 3.62 1.23
CA LEU A 136 -7.03 2.60 0.54
C LEU A 136 -6.21 3.27 -0.57
N LEU A 137 -4.92 2.95 -0.64
CA LEU A 137 -4.02 3.42 -1.70
C LEU A 137 -3.57 2.25 -2.57
N ILE A 138 -3.95 2.24 -3.85
CA ILE A 138 -3.40 1.29 -4.82
C ILE A 138 -1.93 1.67 -5.07
N ASN A 139 -1.03 0.80 -4.59
CA ASN A 139 0.41 0.99 -4.71
C ASN A 139 1.05 -0.13 -5.53
N ARG A 140 2.25 0.11 -6.09
CA ARG A 140 2.99 -0.84 -6.91
C ARG A 140 2.19 -1.38 -8.10
N LYS A 141 1.25 -0.59 -8.61
CA LYS A 141 0.47 -0.92 -9.80
C LYS A 141 1.39 -1.06 -11.01
N ILE A 142 1.26 -2.16 -11.75
CA ILE A 142 1.95 -2.33 -13.02
C ILE A 142 1.01 -1.85 -14.13
N PRO A 143 1.32 -0.73 -14.80
CA PRO A 143 0.49 -0.19 -15.86
C PRO A 143 0.27 -1.19 -17.00
N GLY A 144 -0.93 -1.20 -17.58
CA GLY A 144 -1.27 -2.05 -18.72
C GLY A 144 -1.61 -3.51 -18.35
N THR A 145 -1.42 -3.94 -17.12
CA THR A 145 -1.80 -5.29 -16.67
C THR A 145 -3.30 -5.39 -16.40
N ARG A 146 -3.86 -6.60 -16.56
CA ARG A 146 -5.25 -6.89 -16.20
C ARG A 146 -5.51 -6.64 -14.72
N VAL A 147 -4.65 -7.19 -13.86
CA VAL A 147 -4.74 -7.06 -12.40
C VAL A 147 -4.72 -5.58 -11.97
N GLY A 148 -3.87 -4.75 -12.60
CA GLY A 148 -3.84 -3.31 -12.33
C GLY A 148 -5.12 -2.58 -12.74
N ARG A 149 -5.82 -3.03 -13.80
CA ARG A 149 -7.10 -2.42 -14.21
C ARG A 149 -8.26 -2.82 -13.28
N GLU A 150 -8.28 -4.08 -12.84
CA GLU A 150 -9.32 -4.66 -11.99
C GLU A 150 -9.11 -4.37 -10.49
N ALA A 151 -8.00 -3.72 -10.11
CA ALA A 151 -7.63 -3.50 -8.71
C ALA A 151 -8.72 -2.73 -7.94
N ARG A 152 -9.21 -1.63 -8.50
CA ARG A 152 -10.23 -0.79 -7.85
C ARG A 152 -11.54 -1.55 -7.63
N ASP A 153 -12.01 -2.27 -8.65
CA ASP A 153 -13.23 -3.08 -8.55
C ASP A 153 -13.09 -4.18 -7.49
N SER A 154 -11.90 -4.77 -7.40
CA SER A 154 -11.60 -5.79 -6.39
C SER A 154 -11.56 -5.24 -4.96
N LEU A 155 -11.25 -3.97 -4.79
CA LEU A 155 -11.23 -3.29 -3.50
C LEU A 155 -12.59 -2.72 -3.09
N ALA A 156 -13.51 -2.53 -4.03
CA ALA A 156 -14.84 -1.98 -3.77
C ALA A 156 -15.68 -2.86 -2.80
N VAL A 157 -15.24 -4.10 -2.54
CA VAL A 157 -15.88 -5.00 -1.56
C VAL A 157 -15.69 -4.56 -0.09
N PHE A 158 -14.75 -3.64 0.16
CA PHE A 158 -14.40 -3.22 1.52
C PHE A 158 -15.09 -1.90 1.83
N ASP A 159 -16.14 -1.51 1.61
CA ASP A 159 -16.85 -0.29 2.02
C ASP A 159 -15.93 0.81 2.66
N THR A 160 -14.78 1.00 2.05
CA THR A 160 -13.71 1.93 2.48
C THR A 160 -13.30 2.77 1.27
N GLU A 161 -13.13 4.06 1.46
CA GLU A 161 -12.75 4.98 0.39
C GLU A 161 -11.42 4.56 -0.25
N ILE A 162 -11.40 4.51 -1.58
CA ILE A 162 -10.20 4.23 -2.38
C ILE A 162 -9.74 5.53 -3.01
N LEU A 163 -8.52 5.95 -2.71
CA LEU A 163 -7.92 7.14 -3.31
C LEU A 163 -7.92 7.05 -4.85
N ASP A 164 -8.21 8.15 -5.51
CA ASP A 164 -8.17 8.20 -6.97
C ASP A 164 -6.75 8.13 -7.50
N SER A 165 -5.81 8.71 -6.77
CA SER A 165 -4.38 8.63 -7.03
C SER A 165 -3.85 7.22 -6.79
N GLU A 166 -2.97 6.76 -7.68
CA GLU A 166 -2.35 5.44 -7.61
C GLU A 166 -0.83 5.57 -7.78
N LEU A 167 -0.07 4.79 -7.04
CA LEU A 167 1.38 4.73 -7.20
C LEU A 167 1.76 3.48 -8.02
N CYS A 168 2.44 3.70 -9.14
CA CYS A 168 2.87 2.60 -9.99
C CYS A 168 4.21 2.01 -9.53
N GLN A 169 4.47 0.78 -9.90
CA GLN A 169 5.81 0.19 -9.73
C GLN A 169 6.79 0.84 -10.70
N ARG A 170 7.73 1.63 -10.16
CA ARG A 170 8.74 2.36 -10.94
C ARG A 170 10.12 2.22 -10.33
N VAL A 171 11.11 2.08 -11.18
CA VAL A 171 12.54 2.03 -10.78
C VAL A 171 12.94 3.30 -10.04
N ALA A 172 12.40 4.46 -10.44
CA ALA A 172 12.69 5.75 -9.80
C ALA A 172 12.44 5.76 -8.27
N TYR A 173 11.43 5.04 -7.77
CA TYR A 173 11.23 4.90 -6.32
C TYR A 173 12.37 4.11 -5.67
N ILE A 174 12.82 3.01 -6.31
CA ILE A 174 13.89 2.16 -5.79
C ILE A 174 15.19 2.95 -5.73
N ASP A 175 15.55 3.62 -6.82
CA ASP A 175 16.78 4.40 -6.93
C ASP A 175 16.79 5.59 -5.95
N ALA A 176 15.68 6.31 -5.83
CA ALA A 176 15.53 7.39 -4.88
C ALA A 176 15.71 6.92 -3.43
N MET A 177 15.04 5.83 -3.04
CA MET A 177 15.16 5.27 -1.70
C MET A 177 16.57 4.77 -1.42
N THR A 178 17.24 4.16 -2.39
CA THR A 178 18.64 3.72 -2.26
C THR A 178 19.60 4.91 -2.09
N SER A 179 19.28 6.04 -2.71
CA SER A 179 20.08 7.26 -2.63
C SER A 179 19.76 8.13 -1.39
N GLY A 180 18.89 7.70 -0.50
CA GLY A 180 18.52 8.45 0.71
C GLY A 180 17.71 9.73 0.42
N VAL A 181 17.07 9.85 -0.74
CA VAL A 181 16.29 11.03 -1.14
C VAL A 181 14.87 10.65 -1.58
N SER A 182 13.99 11.63 -1.66
CA SER A 182 12.64 11.42 -2.22
C SER A 182 12.67 11.32 -3.74
N VAL A 183 11.64 10.72 -4.33
CA VAL A 183 11.51 10.65 -5.80
C VAL A 183 11.43 12.03 -6.45
N MET A 184 10.87 13.04 -5.75
CA MET A 184 10.84 14.42 -6.25
C MET A 184 12.20 15.10 -6.25
N GLN A 185 13.14 14.67 -5.39
CA GLN A 185 14.53 15.12 -5.43
C GLN A 185 15.32 14.35 -6.47
N TYR A 186 15.15 13.02 -6.54
CA TYR A 186 15.88 12.14 -7.44
C TYR A 186 15.49 12.34 -8.91
N ALA A 187 14.21 12.36 -9.21
CA ALA A 187 13.65 12.41 -10.56
C ALA A 187 12.42 13.35 -10.63
N PRO A 188 12.60 14.67 -10.48
CA PRO A 188 11.51 15.64 -10.31
C PRO A 188 10.54 15.76 -11.49
N SER A 189 10.96 15.35 -12.70
CA SER A 189 10.13 15.37 -13.91
C SER A 189 9.64 13.98 -14.30
N SER A 190 9.68 13.01 -13.38
CA SER A 190 9.24 11.66 -13.65
C SER A 190 7.76 11.47 -13.33
N LYS A 191 7.16 10.46 -13.98
CA LYS A 191 5.79 10.05 -13.63
C LYS A 191 5.64 9.61 -12.17
N ALA A 192 6.73 9.16 -11.52
CA ALA A 192 6.71 8.82 -10.11
C ALA A 192 6.53 10.06 -9.23
N ALA A 193 7.22 11.18 -9.60
CA ALA A 193 7.02 12.45 -8.93
C ALA A 193 5.60 12.99 -9.13
N ASP A 194 5.07 12.92 -10.36
CA ASP A 194 3.70 13.35 -10.67
C ASP A 194 2.65 12.56 -9.87
N GLU A 195 2.83 11.24 -9.71
CA GLU A 195 1.96 10.38 -8.92
C GLU A 195 1.94 10.77 -7.44
N VAL A 196 3.11 11.07 -6.87
CA VAL A 196 3.22 11.53 -5.47
C VAL A 196 2.58 12.90 -5.28
N GLU A 197 2.81 13.85 -6.21
CA GLU A 197 2.18 15.18 -6.13
C GLU A 197 0.65 15.08 -6.24
N SER A 198 0.11 14.25 -7.13
CA SER A 198 -1.33 14.00 -7.25
C SER A 198 -1.91 13.41 -5.97
N LEU A 199 -1.24 12.41 -5.38
CA LEU A 199 -1.64 11.82 -4.10
C LEU A 199 -1.60 12.86 -2.96
N CYS A 200 -0.56 13.69 -2.93
CA CYS A 200 -0.44 14.74 -1.93
C CYS A 200 -1.56 15.79 -2.06
N ASP A 201 -1.93 16.16 -3.30
CA ASP A 201 -3.07 17.06 -3.55
C ASP A 201 -4.36 16.46 -3.00
N GLU A 202 -4.63 15.21 -3.32
CA GLU A 202 -5.86 14.52 -2.92
C GLU A 202 -6.04 14.41 -1.40
N ILE A 203 -4.95 14.19 -0.65
CA ILE A 203 -5.01 14.06 0.81
C ILE A 203 -4.96 15.40 1.56
N THR A 204 -4.56 16.49 0.90
CA THR A 204 -4.42 17.81 1.54
C THR A 204 -5.50 18.82 1.14
N LEU A 205 -6.17 18.61 0.01
CA LEU A 205 -7.29 19.47 -0.37
C LEU A 205 -8.46 19.22 0.58
N PRO A 206 -9.15 20.30 1.08
CA PRO A 206 -10.39 20.12 1.81
C PRO A 206 -11.33 19.34 0.90
N GLN A 207 -11.82 18.19 1.35
CA GLN A 207 -12.86 17.48 0.62
C GLN A 207 -14.05 18.44 0.47
N ALA A 208 -14.24 18.97 -0.73
CA ALA A 208 -15.52 19.57 -1.07
C ALA A 208 -16.54 18.45 -0.79
N GLN A 209 -17.46 18.70 0.14
CA GLN A 209 -18.47 17.75 0.59
C GLN A 209 -18.92 16.92 -0.60
N SER A 210 -18.57 15.65 -0.60
CA SER A 210 -18.98 14.74 -1.65
C SER A 210 -20.51 14.75 -1.61
N GLU A 211 -21.12 15.39 -2.61
CA GLU A 211 -22.55 15.23 -2.83
C GLU A 211 -22.83 13.73 -2.91
N PRO A 212 -23.85 13.23 -2.22
CA PRO A 212 -24.16 11.81 -2.27
C PRO A 212 -24.37 11.44 -3.75
N ARG A 213 -23.55 10.54 -4.26
CA ARG A 213 -23.76 9.95 -5.60
C ARG A 213 -25.19 9.42 -5.61
N ILE A 214 -26.08 10.09 -6.34
CA ILE A 214 -27.42 9.60 -6.62
C ILE A 214 -27.20 8.28 -7.35
N GLN A 215 -27.49 7.17 -6.67
CA GLN A 215 -27.60 5.87 -7.31
C GLN A 215 -28.75 6.00 -8.30
N GLU A 216 -28.45 6.08 -9.58
CA GLU A 216 -29.43 5.87 -10.63
C GLU A 216 -29.94 4.44 -10.47
N GLU A 217 -31.09 4.31 -9.80
CA GLU A 217 -31.87 3.09 -9.83
C GLU A 217 -32.18 2.76 -11.31
N HIS A 218 -31.47 1.79 -11.83
CA HIS A 218 -31.89 1.16 -13.09
C HIS A 218 -33.23 0.48 -12.85
N GLN A 219 -34.31 1.21 -13.16
CA GLN A 219 -35.62 0.61 -13.32
C GLN A 219 -35.54 -0.42 -14.44
N TYR A 220 -35.48 -1.68 -14.05
CA TYR A 220 -35.74 -2.80 -14.93
C TYR A 220 -37.23 -2.71 -15.36
N THR A 221 -37.47 -2.16 -16.53
CA THR A 221 -38.76 -2.37 -17.24
C THR A 221 -38.84 -3.85 -17.61
N GLN A 222 -39.75 -4.56 -16.96
CA GLN A 222 -40.17 -5.88 -17.36
C GLN A 222 -40.84 -5.75 -18.73
N SER A 223 -40.16 -6.20 -19.78
CA SER A 223 -40.79 -6.58 -21.04
C SER A 223 -40.99 -8.10 -21.01
N GLN A 224 -42.25 -8.49 -21.04
CA GLN A 224 -42.71 -9.85 -21.16
C GLN A 224 -42.38 -10.43 -22.55
N ASP A 225 -42.26 -11.75 -22.56
CA ASP A 225 -42.33 -12.69 -23.70
C ASP A 225 -41.10 -12.79 -24.61
N VAL A 226 -40.19 -13.73 -24.33
CA VAL A 226 -39.56 -14.57 -25.34
C VAL A 226 -39.46 -16.00 -24.81
N GLU A 227 -39.93 -16.92 -25.62
CA GLU A 227 -40.14 -18.33 -25.41
C GLU A 227 -38.85 -19.12 -25.05
N ASP A 228 -39.07 -20.11 -24.24
CA ASP A 228 -38.24 -21.20 -23.75
C ASP A 228 -37.54 -21.97 -24.88
N GLU A 229 -36.24 -21.79 -25.05
CA GLU A 229 -35.37 -22.79 -25.70
C GLU A 229 -34.26 -23.19 -24.74
N SER A 230 -34.44 -24.36 -24.13
CA SER A 230 -33.47 -25.03 -23.26
C SER A 230 -32.21 -25.42 -24.06
N PRO A 231 -30.99 -25.03 -23.62
CA PRO A 231 -29.80 -25.59 -24.23
C PRO A 231 -29.54 -27.02 -23.70
N GLU A 232 -29.27 -27.93 -24.65
CA GLU A 232 -28.87 -29.29 -24.37
C GLU A 232 -27.65 -29.42 -23.44
N PRO A 233 -27.55 -30.49 -22.62
CA PRO A 233 -26.45 -30.64 -21.69
C PRO A 233 -25.17 -31.08 -22.43
N TYR A 234 -24.10 -30.30 -22.22
CA TYR A 234 -22.76 -30.68 -22.65
C TYR A 234 -22.30 -31.94 -21.94
N LEU A 235 -22.12 -33.03 -22.71
CA LEU A 235 -21.49 -34.27 -22.27
C LEU A 235 -20.01 -34.01 -22.00
N TYR A 236 -19.62 -34.14 -20.74
CA TYR A 236 -18.21 -34.24 -20.34
C TYR A 236 -17.65 -35.57 -20.82
N THR A 237 -16.78 -35.55 -21.82
CA THR A 237 -15.93 -36.68 -22.16
C THR A 237 -14.75 -36.72 -21.18
N GLN A 238 -14.62 -37.81 -20.46
CA GLN A 238 -13.46 -38.10 -19.61
C GLN A 238 -12.20 -38.25 -20.48
N PRO A 239 -11.01 -37.82 -20.02
CA PRO A 239 -9.76 -38.10 -20.69
C PRO A 239 -9.45 -39.61 -20.58
N GLN A 240 -9.12 -40.22 -21.70
CA GLN A 240 -8.62 -41.58 -21.76
C GLN A 240 -7.26 -41.69 -21.09
N ASP A 241 -7.07 -42.78 -20.34
CA ASP A 241 -5.84 -43.23 -19.72
C ASP A 241 -4.71 -43.28 -20.76
N VAL A 242 -3.64 -42.53 -20.53
CA VAL A 242 -2.38 -42.65 -21.24
C VAL A 242 -1.52 -43.61 -20.42
N GLU A 243 -1.23 -44.78 -20.99
CA GLU A 243 -0.38 -45.82 -20.43
C GLU A 243 1.04 -45.29 -20.13
N ASP A 244 1.57 -45.72 -18.99
CA ASP A 244 2.92 -45.48 -18.49
C ASP A 244 3.99 -45.95 -19.49
N GLU A 245 4.77 -45.00 -20.04
CA GLU A 245 6.08 -45.34 -20.60
C GLU A 245 7.17 -45.07 -19.56
N ASN A 246 7.90 -46.10 -19.25
CA ASN A 246 9.02 -46.34 -18.36
C ASN A 246 10.12 -45.27 -18.42
N PRO A 247 10.57 -44.68 -17.29
CA PRO A 247 11.71 -43.77 -17.30
C PRO A 247 13.01 -44.51 -17.07
N GLU A 248 13.79 -44.72 -18.10
CA GLU A 248 15.21 -45.07 -17.96
C GLU A 248 16.11 -43.89 -18.36
N SER A 249 17.13 -43.69 -17.51
CA SER A 249 18.36 -42.93 -17.70
C SER A 249 18.36 -41.43 -17.30
N HIS A 250 18.52 -41.21 -16.01
CA HIS A 250 19.25 -40.03 -15.53
C HIS A 250 20.74 -40.40 -15.32
N PRO A 251 21.71 -39.59 -15.82
CA PRO A 251 23.12 -39.81 -15.50
C PRO A 251 23.39 -39.39 -14.04
N GLN A 252 24.00 -40.29 -13.29
CA GLN A 252 24.50 -40.05 -11.95
C GLN A 252 25.71 -39.12 -12.04
N ILE A 253 25.61 -37.96 -11.37
CA ILE A 253 26.74 -37.06 -11.13
C ILE A 253 27.57 -37.63 -10.00
N GLN A 254 28.85 -37.90 -10.24
CA GLN A 254 29.78 -38.38 -9.21
C GLN A 254 30.29 -37.20 -8.34
N PRO A 255 30.67 -37.46 -7.06
CA PRO A 255 30.95 -36.41 -6.07
C PRO A 255 32.28 -35.67 -6.20
N ASP A 256 33.07 -35.86 -7.25
CA ASP A 256 34.46 -35.37 -7.33
C ASP A 256 34.66 -34.06 -8.13
N ASP A 257 33.59 -33.38 -8.56
CA ASP A 257 33.67 -32.13 -9.32
C ASP A 257 33.24 -30.88 -8.52
N ILE A 258 33.51 -30.82 -7.21
CA ILE A 258 33.36 -29.58 -6.43
C ILE A 258 34.74 -28.93 -6.29
N ASP A 259 34.98 -27.95 -7.12
CA ASP A 259 36.18 -27.09 -7.06
C ASP A 259 35.95 -26.01 -5.97
N ASP A 260 36.59 -26.20 -4.82
CA ASP A 260 36.57 -25.30 -3.65
C ASP A 260 37.50 -24.10 -3.88
N GLU A 261 37.16 -23.16 -4.73
CA GLU A 261 37.78 -21.82 -4.67
C GLU A 261 37.09 -20.81 -5.57
N LYS A 262 36.02 -20.13 -5.05
CA LYS A 262 35.75 -18.70 -5.36
C LYS A 262 34.59 -18.18 -4.51
N PRO A 263 34.73 -17.10 -3.76
CA PRO A 263 33.64 -16.47 -3.04
C PRO A 263 32.68 -15.79 -4.00
N ILE A 264 31.40 -16.11 -3.88
CA ILE A 264 30.30 -15.41 -4.55
C ILE A 264 29.88 -14.25 -3.64
N TRP A 265 30.07 -13.05 -4.15
CA TRP A 265 29.51 -11.82 -3.57
C TRP A 265 28.08 -11.61 -4.09
#